data_cec044ae9b6ca6af5c5ba65e4c08315e
#
_entry.id   cec044ae9b6ca6af5c5ba65e4c08315e
#
_cell.length_a   1.000
_cell.length_b   1.000
_cell.length_c   1.000
_cell.angle_alpha   90.00
_cell.angle_beta   90.00
_cell.angle_gamma   90.00
#
_symmetry.space_group_name_H-M   'P 1'
#
loop_
_entity.id
_entity.type
_entity.pdbx_description
1 polymer ?
#
loop_
_entity_poly.entity_id
_entity_poly.type
_entity_poly.pdbx_seq_one_letter_code
_entity_poly.pdbx_strand_id
1 'polypeptide(L)'
;MQTCLRAARRIRHLVPFVAWLLAGTPALAADCTPRDLPPYDAAGKGGWAHVPLSKLKRDTKYAPAKEDGRSILKATAEDAASAFVHLEPSDPAKRPFLEWSWRVPALVEKADNRDPKKEDSPARLIVGFDGDKTTLTDAEQRRLSLAKKASGRDAPFATLMYIWSNRDPVGTVIPSAHSERLKMIVVESGAGGVGAWRNYRRNLAEDYRLAFGAAPGPMLGVAVMTDTDNTNAKAEGHYGPVRLACPAPAGK
;
A
#
# COMPACT_ATOMS: atom_id res chain seq x y z
N MET A 1 68.92 38.91 54.26
CA MET A 1 68.58 37.59 53.67
C MET A 1 67.49 37.83 52.66
N GLN A 2 67.89 37.81 51.39
CA GLN A 2 67.03 38.23 50.26
C GLN A 2 66.41 37.00 49.65
N THR A 3 65.09 36.95 49.56
CA THR A 3 64.32 35.92 48.90
C THR A 3 63.96 36.36 47.47
N CYS A 4 64.45 35.65 46.49
CA CYS A 4 64.29 35.90 45.07
C CYS A 4 62.98 35.24 44.60
N LEU A 5 61.98 36.07 44.16
CA LEU A 5 60.76 35.60 43.53
C LEU A 5 61.01 35.41 42.02
N ARG A 6 60.89 34.15 41.52
CA ARG A 6 60.89 33.90 40.10
C ARG A 6 59.44 33.92 39.57
N ALA A 7 59.18 34.83 38.65
CA ALA A 7 57.94 34.92 37.91
C ALA A 7 57.92 33.88 36.78
N ALA A 8 56.90 32.95 36.78
CA ALA A 8 56.66 32.00 35.71
C ALA A 8 55.75 32.63 34.67
N ARG A 9 56.30 32.89 33.47
CA ARG A 9 55.49 33.23 32.25
C ARG A 9 54.72 32.04 31.74
N ARG A 10 53.39 32.11 31.80
CA ARG A 10 52.50 31.16 31.14
C ARG A 10 52.34 31.54 29.67
N ILE A 11 52.86 30.73 28.78
CA ILE A 11 52.62 30.80 27.32
C ILE A 11 51.24 30.22 27.06
N ARG A 12 50.27 31.03 26.62
CA ARG A 12 48.97 30.58 26.14
C ARG A 12 49.12 30.19 24.67
N HIS A 13 49.10 28.91 24.39
CA HIS A 13 48.95 28.40 23.02
C HIS A 13 47.51 28.61 22.56
N LEU A 14 47.28 29.54 21.64
CA LEU A 14 46.05 29.64 20.87
C LEU A 14 46.02 28.50 19.85
N VAL A 15 45.11 27.55 20.05
CA VAL A 15 44.78 26.53 19.04
C VAL A 15 43.73 27.15 18.10
N PRO A 16 43.99 27.28 16.81
CA PRO A 16 42.97 27.75 15.88
C PRO A 16 41.90 26.67 15.70
N PHE A 17 40.66 26.99 16.06
CA PHE A 17 39.50 26.18 15.78
C PHE A 17 39.19 26.27 14.28
N VAL A 18 39.63 25.28 13.49
CA VAL A 18 39.22 25.14 12.10
C VAL A 18 37.81 24.60 12.09
N ALA A 19 36.81 25.45 11.90
CA ALA A 19 35.42 25.06 11.68
C ALA A 19 35.33 24.40 10.29
N TRP A 20 35.19 23.10 10.27
CA TRP A 20 34.79 22.35 9.08
C TRP A 20 33.33 22.64 8.75
N LEU A 21 33.13 23.58 7.81
CA LEU A 21 31.84 23.74 7.14
C LEU A 21 31.57 22.46 6.31
N LEU A 22 30.83 21.51 6.86
CA LEU A 22 30.22 20.44 6.10
C LEU A 22 29.19 21.07 5.16
N ALA A 23 29.63 21.45 3.98
CA ALA A 23 28.73 21.74 2.87
C ALA A 23 28.03 20.44 2.50
N GLY A 24 26.86 20.22 3.08
CA GLY A 24 25.94 19.17 2.65
C GLY A 24 25.62 19.40 1.18
N THR A 25 26.19 18.57 0.30
CA THR A 25 25.75 18.52 -1.11
C THR A 25 24.25 18.26 -1.12
N PRO A 26 23.44 19.11 -1.78
CA PRO A 26 22.03 18.78 -1.95
C PRO A 26 21.97 17.44 -2.70
N ALA A 27 21.40 16.42 -2.07
CA ALA A 27 21.08 15.19 -2.77
C ALA A 27 20.16 15.60 -3.91
N LEU A 28 20.65 15.44 -5.15
CA LEU A 28 19.84 15.59 -6.35
C LEU A 28 18.63 14.69 -6.16
N ALA A 29 17.44 15.30 -6.04
CA ALA A 29 16.20 14.57 -6.04
C ALA A 29 16.21 13.73 -7.33
N ALA A 30 16.28 12.40 -7.20
CA ALA A 30 16.24 11.52 -8.35
C ALA A 30 15.02 11.91 -9.19
N ASP A 31 15.21 12.07 -10.51
CA ASP A 31 14.15 12.42 -11.47
C ASP A 31 13.00 11.42 -11.33
N CYS A 32 12.02 11.77 -10.50
CA CYS A 32 10.82 10.99 -10.31
C CYS A 32 9.74 11.54 -11.24
N THR A 33 9.25 10.71 -12.14
CA THR A 33 8.10 11.04 -12.98
C THR A 33 6.86 10.33 -12.43
N PRO A 34 5.81 11.07 -12.05
CA PRO A 34 4.55 10.46 -11.64
C PRO A 34 3.95 9.63 -12.78
N ARG A 35 3.17 8.61 -12.43
CA ARG A 35 2.52 7.74 -13.41
C ARG A 35 1.07 7.51 -13.04
N ASP A 36 0.16 8.00 -13.87
CA ASP A 36 -1.25 7.66 -13.80
C ASP A 36 -1.44 6.26 -14.36
N LEU A 37 -2.18 5.41 -13.65
CA LEU A 37 -2.58 4.12 -14.18
C LEU A 37 -3.67 4.30 -15.23
N PRO A 38 -3.82 3.38 -16.19
CA PRO A 38 -4.81 3.51 -17.25
C PRO A 38 -6.22 3.57 -16.67
N PRO A 39 -7.18 4.22 -17.37
CA PRO A 39 -8.58 4.17 -16.98
C PRO A 39 -9.08 2.73 -17.00
N TYR A 40 -10.12 2.45 -16.21
CA TYR A 40 -10.60 1.08 -15.96
C TYR A 40 -11.23 0.41 -17.20
N ASP A 41 -11.60 1.18 -18.21
CA ASP A 41 -12.11 0.72 -19.50
C ASP A 41 -11.01 0.53 -20.56
N ALA A 42 -9.75 0.77 -20.22
CA ALA A 42 -8.63 0.53 -21.12
C ALA A 42 -8.53 -0.96 -21.48
N ALA A 43 -8.65 -1.27 -22.76
CA ALA A 43 -8.58 -2.62 -23.28
C ALA A 43 -7.13 -3.05 -23.62
N GLY A 44 -6.89 -4.36 -23.67
CA GLY A 44 -5.65 -4.94 -24.17
C GLY A 44 -4.52 -5.07 -23.14
N LYS A 45 -3.30 -5.32 -23.65
CA LYS A 45 -2.11 -5.44 -22.80
C LYS A 45 -1.83 -4.12 -22.10
N GLY A 46 -1.72 -4.15 -20.76
CA GLY A 46 -1.49 -2.98 -19.95
C GLY A 46 -2.77 -2.33 -19.39
N GLY A 47 -3.95 -2.88 -19.67
CA GLY A 47 -5.21 -2.50 -19.03
C GLY A 47 -5.43 -3.23 -17.69
N TRP A 48 -6.61 -3.01 -17.14
CA TRP A 48 -7.08 -3.75 -15.97
C TRP A 48 -7.70 -5.08 -16.38
N ALA A 49 -7.57 -6.09 -15.53
CA ALA A 49 -8.11 -7.41 -15.77
C ALA A 49 -8.83 -7.96 -14.54
N HIS A 50 -9.98 -8.57 -14.76
CA HIS A 50 -10.69 -9.34 -13.74
C HIS A 50 -9.90 -10.61 -13.39
N VAL A 51 -9.76 -10.89 -12.09
CA VAL A 51 -9.06 -12.06 -11.55
C VAL A 51 -9.90 -12.74 -10.50
N PRO A 52 -10.50 -13.91 -10.79
CA PRO A 52 -11.17 -14.73 -9.81
C PRO A 52 -10.22 -15.18 -8.69
N LEU A 53 -10.67 -15.19 -7.44
CA LEU A 53 -9.89 -15.73 -6.32
C LEU A 53 -9.89 -17.27 -6.32
N SER A 54 -11.00 -17.90 -6.70
CA SER A 54 -11.12 -19.34 -6.87
C SER A 54 -12.31 -19.67 -7.76
N LYS A 55 -12.34 -20.91 -8.28
CA LYS A 55 -13.48 -21.41 -9.07
C LYS A 55 -14.74 -21.69 -8.23
N LEU A 56 -14.63 -21.67 -6.90
CA LEU A 56 -15.71 -21.96 -5.97
C LEU A 56 -16.41 -20.72 -5.44
N LYS A 57 -15.81 -19.53 -5.60
CA LYS A 57 -16.38 -18.26 -5.18
C LYS A 57 -17.07 -17.57 -6.34
N ARG A 58 -18.15 -16.87 -6.06
CA ARG A 58 -18.75 -15.95 -7.04
C ARG A 58 -17.83 -14.78 -7.27
N ASP A 59 -17.84 -14.26 -8.47
CA ASP A 59 -17.05 -13.08 -8.82
C ASP A 59 -17.81 -11.79 -8.49
N THR A 60 -17.10 -10.83 -7.93
CA THR A 60 -17.55 -9.44 -7.85
C THR A 60 -17.72 -8.88 -9.27
N LYS A 61 -18.81 -8.18 -9.52
CA LYS A 61 -19.08 -7.53 -10.81
C LYS A 61 -18.37 -6.18 -10.85
N TYR A 62 -17.54 -5.97 -11.87
CA TYR A 62 -16.82 -4.74 -12.11
C TYR A 62 -17.33 -4.07 -13.38
N ALA A 63 -17.71 -2.79 -13.29
CA ALA A 63 -18.19 -2.00 -14.42
C ALA A 63 -17.52 -0.63 -14.45
N PRO A 64 -16.73 -0.31 -15.49
CA PRO A 64 -16.28 1.05 -15.73
C PRO A 64 -17.49 1.99 -15.88
N ALA A 65 -17.39 3.17 -15.26
CA ALA A 65 -18.44 4.18 -15.29
C ALA A 65 -17.83 5.58 -15.29
N LYS A 66 -18.66 6.58 -15.47
CA LYS A 66 -18.30 8.00 -15.29
C LYS A 66 -19.19 8.60 -14.21
N GLU A 67 -18.58 9.33 -13.30
CA GLU A 67 -19.27 10.05 -12.25
C GLU A 67 -18.63 11.43 -12.10
N ASP A 68 -19.42 12.48 -12.19
CA ASP A 68 -18.96 13.90 -12.17
C ASP A 68 -17.77 14.16 -13.12
N GLY A 69 -17.81 13.55 -14.32
CA GLY A 69 -16.75 13.66 -15.33
C GLY A 69 -15.50 12.81 -15.06
N ARG A 70 -15.42 12.08 -13.94
CA ARG A 70 -14.31 11.19 -13.59
C ARG A 70 -14.59 9.80 -14.12
N SER A 71 -13.55 9.16 -14.67
CA SER A 71 -13.56 7.72 -14.92
C SER A 71 -13.44 6.98 -13.58
N ILE A 72 -14.39 6.09 -13.30
CA ILE A 72 -14.43 5.29 -12.08
C ILE A 72 -14.66 3.82 -12.42
N LEU A 73 -14.37 2.94 -11.45
CA LEU A 73 -14.82 1.55 -11.47
C LEU A 73 -15.86 1.35 -10.38
N LYS A 74 -17.02 0.87 -10.77
CA LYS A 74 -18.05 0.39 -9.85
C LYS A 74 -17.86 -1.10 -9.63
N ALA A 75 -17.72 -1.52 -8.37
CA ALA A 75 -17.67 -2.90 -7.94
C ALA A 75 -18.93 -3.26 -7.15
N THR A 76 -19.58 -4.35 -7.50
CA THR A 76 -20.78 -4.86 -6.82
C THR A 76 -20.56 -6.31 -6.43
N ALA A 77 -20.50 -6.59 -5.14
CA ALA A 77 -20.35 -7.92 -4.57
C ALA A 77 -21.68 -8.39 -3.93
N GLU A 78 -22.05 -9.62 -4.16
CA GLU A 78 -23.19 -10.30 -3.54
C GLU A 78 -22.77 -11.74 -3.26
N ASP A 79 -22.41 -12.06 -2.01
CA ASP A 79 -21.80 -13.34 -1.65
C ASP A 79 -20.64 -13.65 -2.63
N ALA A 80 -19.73 -12.67 -2.81
CA ALA A 80 -18.79 -12.67 -3.91
C ALA A 80 -17.44 -12.08 -3.50
N ALA A 81 -16.37 -12.60 -4.13
CA ALA A 81 -15.02 -12.07 -4.01
C ALA A 81 -14.20 -12.33 -5.27
N SER A 82 -13.74 -11.28 -5.90
CA SER A 82 -12.72 -11.30 -6.95
C SER A 82 -11.97 -9.98 -6.98
N ALA A 83 -10.85 -9.92 -7.68
CA ALA A 83 -10.05 -8.71 -7.80
C ALA A 83 -10.08 -8.15 -9.22
N PHE A 84 -9.93 -6.83 -9.35
CA PHE A 84 -9.68 -6.16 -10.62
C PHE A 84 -8.27 -5.61 -10.59
N VAL A 85 -7.38 -6.17 -11.41
CA VAL A 85 -5.92 -6.09 -11.27
C VAL A 85 -5.30 -5.34 -12.44
N HIS A 86 -4.34 -4.46 -12.14
CA HIS A 86 -3.44 -3.85 -13.11
C HIS A 86 -2.00 -4.18 -12.75
N LEU A 87 -1.25 -4.74 -13.72
CA LEU A 87 0.18 -5.01 -13.56
C LEU A 87 0.97 -3.74 -13.91
N GLU A 88 1.65 -3.18 -12.94
CA GLU A 88 2.48 -1.99 -13.06
C GLU A 88 3.77 -2.19 -12.26
N PRO A 89 4.79 -2.84 -12.84
CA PRO A 89 6.08 -2.97 -12.18
C PRO A 89 6.68 -1.60 -11.86
N SER A 90 7.00 -1.36 -10.60
CA SER A 90 7.56 -0.09 -10.14
C SER A 90 8.48 -0.29 -8.95
N ASP A 91 9.47 0.58 -8.82
CA ASP A 91 10.35 0.62 -7.67
C ASP A 91 9.80 1.62 -6.63
N PRO A 92 9.38 1.16 -5.45
CA PRO A 92 8.89 2.04 -4.38
C PRO A 92 9.93 3.06 -3.87
N ALA A 93 11.22 2.83 -4.12
CA ALA A 93 12.25 3.82 -3.80
C ALA A 93 12.24 5.00 -4.79
N LYS A 94 11.81 4.78 -6.03
CA LYS A 94 11.72 5.83 -7.07
C LYS A 94 10.37 6.52 -7.09
N ARG A 95 9.27 5.76 -6.90
CA ARG A 95 7.89 6.27 -6.81
C ARG A 95 7.28 5.83 -5.50
N PRO A 96 7.59 6.51 -4.40
CA PRO A 96 7.22 6.04 -3.07
C PRO A 96 5.72 6.17 -2.75
N PHE A 97 4.99 7.03 -3.47
CA PHE A 97 3.61 7.30 -3.11
C PHE A 97 2.62 6.63 -4.06
N LEU A 98 1.57 6.06 -3.46
CA LEU A 98 0.39 5.59 -4.14
C LEU A 98 -0.78 6.51 -3.77
N GLU A 99 -1.45 7.05 -4.78
CA GLU A 99 -2.60 7.92 -4.65
C GLU A 99 -3.82 7.25 -5.27
N TRP A 100 -4.95 7.32 -4.58
CA TRP A 100 -6.23 6.82 -5.08
C TRP A 100 -7.40 7.49 -4.37
N SER A 101 -8.58 7.25 -4.86
CA SER A 101 -9.81 7.58 -4.15
C SER A 101 -10.81 6.44 -4.22
N TRP A 102 -11.69 6.40 -3.25
CA TRP A 102 -12.86 5.53 -3.28
C TRP A 102 -14.07 6.18 -2.60
N ARG A 103 -15.23 5.64 -2.89
CA ARG A 103 -16.47 5.94 -2.20
C ARG A 103 -17.18 4.62 -1.87
N VAL A 104 -17.64 4.50 -0.64
CA VAL A 104 -18.37 3.35 -0.13
C VAL A 104 -19.78 3.81 0.24
N PRO A 105 -20.82 3.33 -0.44
CA PRO A 105 -22.20 3.72 -0.14
C PRO A 105 -22.72 3.20 1.20
N ALA A 106 -22.24 2.02 1.64
CA ALA A 106 -22.58 1.39 2.90
C ALA A 106 -21.47 0.47 3.39
N LEU A 107 -21.38 0.24 4.69
CA LEU A 107 -20.51 -0.77 5.27
C LEU A 107 -21.03 -2.18 4.95
N VAL A 108 -20.14 -3.17 5.00
CA VAL A 108 -20.53 -4.59 4.92
C VAL A 108 -21.07 -5.02 6.26
N GLU A 109 -22.33 -5.40 6.31
CA GLU A 109 -22.96 -5.87 7.55
C GLU A 109 -22.20 -7.05 8.15
N LYS A 110 -21.93 -7.02 9.45
CA LYS A 110 -21.23 -8.07 10.22
C LYS A 110 -19.76 -8.28 9.86
N ALA A 111 -19.16 -7.49 8.95
CA ALA A 111 -17.75 -7.63 8.63
C ALA A 111 -16.86 -7.29 9.83
N ASP A 112 -15.83 -8.10 9.99
CA ASP A 112 -14.79 -7.99 11.01
C ASP A 112 -13.47 -8.47 10.44
N ASN A 113 -12.59 -7.53 10.11
CA ASN A 113 -11.32 -7.85 9.46
C ASN A 113 -10.33 -8.64 10.34
N ARG A 114 -10.64 -8.86 11.62
CA ARG A 114 -9.87 -9.71 12.54
C ARG A 114 -10.40 -11.15 12.61
N ASP A 115 -11.63 -11.36 12.19
CA ASP A 115 -12.25 -12.68 12.16
C ASP A 115 -12.15 -13.28 10.75
N PRO A 116 -11.38 -14.37 10.53
CA PRO A 116 -11.20 -14.96 9.20
C PRO A 116 -12.51 -15.46 8.55
N LYS A 117 -13.58 -15.60 9.32
CA LYS A 117 -14.91 -15.95 8.82
C LYS A 117 -15.78 -14.75 8.47
N LYS A 118 -15.27 -13.54 8.69
CA LYS A 118 -15.97 -12.26 8.48
C LYS A 118 -15.05 -11.20 7.87
N GLU A 119 -13.90 -11.62 7.34
CA GLU A 119 -12.88 -10.73 6.78
C GLU A 119 -13.34 -10.16 5.43
N ASP A 120 -14.46 -9.44 5.41
CA ASP A 120 -14.99 -8.72 4.26
C ASP A 120 -14.71 -7.22 4.38
N SER A 121 -14.69 -6.54 3.25
CA SER A 121 -14.55 -5.08 3.23
C SER A 121 -15.23 -4.48 2.00
N PRO A 122 -15.92 -3.34 2.16
CA PRO A 122 -16.59 -2.69 1.04
C PRO A 122 -15.60 -2.08 0.04
N ALA A 123 -14.36 -1.79 0.46
CA ALA A 123 -13.31 -1.29 -0.41
C ALA A 123 -11.92 -1.73 0.07
N ARG A 124 -11.16 -2.29 -0.85
CA ARG A 124 -9.74 -2.63 -0.69
C ARG A 124 -8.94 -2.09 -1.88
N LEU A 125 -7.78 -1.50 -1.60
CA LEU A 125 -6.71 -1.32 -2.58
C LEU A 125 -5.57 -2.25 -2.20
N ILE A 126 -5.13 -3.08 -3.14
CA ILE A 126 -4.19 -4.18 -2.91
C ILE A 126 -2.92 -3.88 -3.70
N VAL A 127 -1.77 -4.05 -3.06
CA VAL A 127 -0.45 -3.88 -3.70
C VAL A 127 0.33 -5.17 -3.54
N GLY A 128 0.73 -5.75 -4.67
CA GLY A 128 1.59 -6.92 -4.70
C GLY A 128 3.06 -6.53 -4.82
N PHE A 129 3.92 -7.18 -4.05
CA PHE A 129 5.37 -6.95 -4.08
C PHE A 129 6.11 -8.24 -4.43
N ASP A 130 7.18 -8.11 -5.17
CA ASP A 130 8.15 -9.18 -5.39
C ASP A 130 9.14 -9.26 -4.23
N GLY A 131 9.90 -10.34 -4.19
CA GLY A 131 10.90 -10.56 -3.15
C GLY A 131 11.61 -11.90 -3.31
N ASP A 132 12.57 -12.13 -2.45
CA ASP A 132 13.36 -13.37 -2.48
C ASP A 132 12.55 -14.55 -1.95
N LYS A 133 11.98 -15.33 -2.87
CA LYS A 133 11.16 -16.51 -2.54
C LYS A 133 11.98 -17.66 -1.92
N THR A 134 13.32 -17.59 -1.94
CA THR A 134 14.17 -18.59 -1.27
C THR A 134 14.14 -18.43 0.24
N THR A 135 13.76 -17.25 0.74
CA THR A 135 13.62 -16.97 2.18
C THR A 135 12.30 -17.45 2.76
N LEU A 136 11.39 -17.93 1.93
CA LEU A 136 10.09 -18.44 2.38
C LEU A 136 10.22 -19.79 3.04
N THR A 137 9.44 -19.99 4.09
CA THR A 137 9.28 -21.32 4.71
C THR A 137 8.62 -22.30 3.74
N ASP A 138 8.82 -23.59 3.96
CA ASP A 138 8.17 -24.64 3.15
C ASP A 138 6.64 -24.50 3.15
N ALA A 139 6.04 -24.03 4.23
CA ALA A 139 4.60 -23.81 4.33
C ALA A 139 4.15 -22.66 3.43
N GLU A 140 4.91 -21.55 3.40
CA GLU A 140 4.64 -20.41 2.52
C GLU A 140 4.85 -20.78 1.06
N GLN A 141 5.92 -21.51 0.71
CA GLN A 141 6.15 -21.99 -0.66
C GLN A 141 5.02 -22.89 -1.14
N ARG A 142 4.55 -23.81 -0.29
CA ARG A 142 3.37 -24.66 -0.61
C ARG A 142 2.12 -23.82 -0.84
N ARG A 143 1.87 -22.78 -0.02
CA ARG A 143 0.71 -21.87 -0.20
C ARG A 143 0.80 -21.12 -1.53
N LEU A 144 1.97 -20.58 -1.90
CA LEU A 144 2.17 -19.92 -3.19
C LEU A 144 1.94 -20.89 -4.35
N SER A 145 2.43 -22.12 -4.25
CA SER A 145 2.22 -23.15 -5.26
C SER A 145 0.73 -23.51 -5.42
N LEU A 146 -0.02 -23.62 -4.31
CA LEU A 146 -1.46 -23.87 -4.34
C LEU A 146 -2.22 -22.67 -4.94
N ALA A 147 -1.86 -21.44 -4.57
CA ALA A 147 -2.44 -20.23 -5.14
C ALA A 147 -2.20 -20.16 -6.66
N LYS A 148 -1.00 -20.50 -7.13
CA LYS A 148 -0.68 -20.59 -8.56
C LYS A 148 -1.53 -21.65 -9.27
N LYS A 149 -1.69 -22.82 -8.68
CA LYS A 149 -2.55 -23.89 -9.25
C LYS A 149 -4.02 -23.46 -9.32
N ALA A 150 -4.52 -22.71 -8.34
CA ALA A 150 -5.90 -22.26 -8.28
C ALA A 150 -6.20 -21.11 -9.24
N SER A 151 -5.27 -20.13 -9.37
CA SER A 151 -5.47 -18.90 -10.14
C SER A 151 -4.81 -18.93 -11.53
N GLY A 152 -3.90 -19.88 -11.79
CA GLY A 152 -3.06 -19.92 -12.99
C GLY A 152 -1.96 -18.84 -13.02
N ARG A 153 -1.74 -18.09 -11.92
CA ARG A 153 -0.80 -16.97 -11.83
C ARG A 153 0.11 -17.12 -10.64
N ASP A 154 1.33 -16.57 -10.76
CA ASP A 154 2.24 -16.48 -9.62
C ASP A 154 1.71 -15.46 -8.61
N ALA A 155 1.59 -15.89 -7.36
CA ALA A 155 1.24 -14.99 -6.27
C ALA A 155 2.44 -14.09 -5.91
N PRO A 156 2.19 -12.84 -5.48
CA PRO A 156 3.22 -11.95 -4.95
C PRO A 156 3.99 -12.58 -3.79
N PHE A 157 5.24 -12.14 -3.58
CA PHE A 157 6.02 -12.48 -2.38
C PHE A 157 5.35 -11.95 -1.11
N ALA A 158 4.85 -10.72 -1.18
CA ALA A 158 4.06 -10.10 -0.13
C ALA A 158 2.93 -9.26 -0.71
N THR A 159 1.84 -9.14 0.04
CA THR A 159 0.66 -8.37 -0.34
C THR A 159 0.29 -7.42 0.78
N LEU A 160 0.24 -6.13 0.48
CA LEU A 160 -0.27 -5.09 1.36
C LEU A 160 -1.65 -4.66 0.87
N MET A 161 -2.63 -4.63 1.76
CA MET A 161 -3.97 -4.16 1.46
C MET A 161 -4.29 -2.91 2.27
N TYR A 162 -4.77 -1.88 1.63
CA TYR A 162 -5.45 -0.77 2.28
C TYR A 162 -6.93 -1.09 2.32
N ILE A 163 -7.56 -0.96 3.49
CA ILE A 163 -8.94 -1.39 3.69
C ILE A 163 -9.79 -0.32 4.36
N TRP A 164 -11.10 -0.37 4.09
CA TRP A 164 -12.13 0.26 4.91
C TRP A 164 -12.63 -0.75 5.93
N SER A 165 -12.37 -0.52 7.21
CA SER A 165 -12.84 -1.39 8.29
C SER A 165 -14.17 -0.87 8.89
N ASN A 166 -15.00 -1.77 9.37
CA ASN A 166 -16.21 -1.39 10.06
C ASN A 166 -15.92 -0.69 11.40
N ARG A 167 -14.82 -1.03 12.08
CA ARG A 167 -14.59 -0.61 13.47
C ARG A 167 -13.13 -0.43 13.90
N ASP A 168 -12.18 -1.06 13.20
CA ASP A 168 -10.78 -0.94 13.61
C ASP A 168 -10.26 0.48 13.37
N PRO A 169 -9.49 1.05 14.30
CA PRO A 169 -8.95 2.41 14.14
C PRO A 169 -8.08 2.57 12.89
N VAL A 170 -8.15 3.73 12.25
CA VAL A 170 -7.26 4.09 11.14
C VAL A 170 -5.79 3.98 11.58
N GLY A 171 -4.93 3.42 10.72
CA GLY A 171 -3.54 3.13 11.01
C GLY A 171 -3.28 1.74 11.60
N THR A 172 -4.33 1.01 12.00
CA THR A 172 -4.17 -0.36 12.49
C THR A 172 -3.63 -1.29 11.40
N VAL A 173 -2.60 -2.06 11.72
CA VAL A 173 -2.12 -3.17 10.89
C VAL A 173 -2.78 -4.47 11.36
N ILE A 174 -3.50 -5.13 10.47
CA ILE A 174 -4.18 -6.40 10.74
C ILE A 174 -3.49 -7.48 9.91
N PRO A 175 -2.88 -8.52 10.55
CA PRO A 175 -2.38 -9.67 9.81
C PRO A 175 -3.56 -10.51 9.29
N SER A 176 -3.47 -10.97 8.05
CA SER A 176 -4.48 -11.90 7.52
C SER A 176 -4.28 -13.28 8.12
N ALA A 177 -5.39 -13.95 8.44
CA ALA A 177 -5.37 -15.34 8.88
C ALA A 177 -4.95 -16.31 7.75
N HIS A 178 -4.99 -15.86 6.50
CA HIS A 178 -4.68 -16.69 5.34
C HIS A 178 -3.18 -16.79 5.05
N SER A 179 -2.38 -15.76 5.41
CA SER A 179 -0.95 -15.74 5.13
C SER A 179 -0.21 -14.68 5.95
N GLU A 180 0.95 -15.03 6.50
CA GLU A 180 1.88 -14.07 7.11
C GLU A 180 2.38 -13.01 6.11
N ARG A 181 2.33 -13.32 4.81
CA ARG A 181 2.72 -12.45 3.71
C ARG A 181 1.59 -11.55 3.20
N LEU A 182 0.45 -11.53 3.90
CA LEU A 182 -0.67 -10.66 3.61
C LEU A 182 -1.01 -9.84 4.86
N LYS A 183 -0.89 -8.52 4.74
CA LYS A 183 -1.20 -7.58 5.82
C LYS A 183 -2.18 -6.54 5.32
N MET A 184 -3.07 -6.11 6.21
CA MET A 184 -4.03 -5.05 5.95
C MET A 184 -3.68 -3.82 6.78
N ILE A 185 -3.78 -2.63 6.18
CA ILE A 185 -3.72 -1.35 6.89
C ILE A 185 -5.08 -0.69 6.77
N VAL A 186 -5.69 -0.37 7.89
CA VAL A 186 -6.94 0.38 7.95
C VAL A 186 -6.67 1.82 7.57
N VAL A 187 -7.26 2.31 6.48
CA VAL A 187 -7.15 3.72 6.05
C VAL A 187 -8.45 4.49 6.20
N GLU A 188 -9.57 3.77 6.37
CA GLU A 188 -10.87 4.35 6.72
C GLU A 188 -11.60 3.42 7.68
N SER A 189 -12.43 3.98 8.58
CA SER A 189 -13.09 3.21 9.62
C SER A 189 -14.50 3.73 9.93
N GLY A 190 -15.41 2.79 10.15
CA GLY A 190 -16.78 3.09 10.57
C GLY A 190 -17.59 3.83 9.52
N ALA A 191 -18.73 4.36 9.94
CA ALA A 191 -19.73 4.96 9.04
C ALA A 191 -19.50 6.45 8.73
N GLY A 192 -18.55 7.12 9.41
CA GLY A 192 -18.38 8.57 9.31
C GLY A 192 -17.97 9.08 7.92
N GLY A 193 -17.39 8.24 7.09
CA GLY A 193 -16.97 8.58 5.71
C GLY A 193 -17.89 8.02 4.61
N VAL A 194 -18.91 7.24 4.99
CA VAL A 194 -19.82 6.56 4.05
C VAL A 194 -20.55 7.59 3.17
N GLY A 195 -20.69 7.28 1.88
CA GLY A 195 -21.31 8.12 0.86
C GLY A 195 -20.42 9.22 0.28
N ALA A 196 -19.30 9.57 0.92
CA ALA A 196 -18.39 10.59 0.44
C ALA A 196 -17.17 9.99 -0.29
N TRP A 197 -16.66 10.71 -1.30
CA TRP A 197 -15.37 10.40 -1.89
C TRP A 197 -14.25 10.67 -0.89
N ARG A 198 -13.40 9.66 -0.66
CA ARG A 198 -12.22 9.73 0.21
C ARG A 198 -10.97 9.60 -0.65
N ASN A 199 -10.00 10.49 -0.44
CA ASN A 199 -8.75 10.52 -1.18
C ASN A 199 -7.59 10.13 -0.27
N TYR A 200 -6.68 9.33 -0.77
CA TYR A 200 -5.54 8.81 -0.03
C TYR A 200 -4.25 9.06 -0.79
N ARG A 201 -3.20 9.28 -0.02
CA ARG A 201 -1.80 9.31 -0.46
C ARG A 201 -0.99 8.55 0.57
N ARG A 202 -0.43 7.41 0.20
CA ARG A 202 0.32 6.54 1.10
C ARG A 202 1.74 6.33 0.60
N ASN A 203 2.71 6.31 1.52
CA ASN A 203 4.09 5.95 1.21
C ASN A 203 4.25 4.42 1.28
N LEU A 204 4.41 3.78 0.13
CA LEU A 204 4.48 2.33 0.01
C LEU A 204 5.63 1.71 0.81
N ALA A 205 6.80 2.38 0.83
CA ALA A 205 7.96 1.86 1.54
C ALA A 205 7.80 1.96 3.06
N GLU A 206 7.19 3.04 3.55
CA GLU A 206 6.90 3.22 4.99
C GLU A 206 5.82 2.25 5.44
N ASP A 207 4.73 2.13 4.70
CA ASP A 207 3.63 1.23 5.01
C ASP A 207 4.04 -0.24 4.96
N TYR A 208 4.87 -0.61 3.99
CA TYR A 208 5.42 -1.96 3.93
C TYR A 208 6.31 -2.26 5.14
N ARG A 209 7.17 -1.29 5.51
CA ARG A 209 8.03 -1.42 6.68
C ARG A 209 7.21 -1.52 7.98
N LEU A 210 6.16 -0.73 8.10
CA LEU A 210 5.20 -0.80 9.21
C LEU A 210 4.54 -2.18 9.30
N ALA A 211 4.14 -2.74 8.16
CA ALA A 211 3.40 -4.00 8.11
C ALA A 211 4.30 -5.23 8.25
N PHE A 212 5.47 -5.25 7.61
CA PHE A 212 6.32 -6.44 7.49
C PHE A 212 7.66 -6.34 8.21
N GLY A 213 8.03 -5.18 8.76
CA GLY A 213 9.31 -4.97 9.46
C GLY A 213 10.54 -4.91 8.55
N ALA A 214 10.37 -4.87 7.23
CA ALA A 214 11.44 -4.90 6.24
C ALA A 214 11.19 -3.88 5.11
N ALA A 215 12.20 -3.58 4.30
CA ALA A 215 12.01 -2.81 3.09
C ALA A 215 11.27 -3.64 2.02
N PRO A 216 10.40 -3.02 1.19
CA PRO A 216 9.74 -3.72 0.10
C PRO A 216 10.73 -4.06 -1.02
N GLY A 217 10.46 -5.17 -1.72
CA GLY A 217 10.97 -5.38 -3.06
C GLY A 217 10.20 -4.55 -4.10
N PRO A 218 10.42 -4.80 -5.40
CA PRO A 218 9.67 -4.14 -6.46
C PRO A 218 8.16 -4.36 -6.32
N MET A 219 7.37 -3.32 -6.58
CA MET A 219 5.93 -3.46 -6.75
C MET A 219 5.65 -4.20 -8.07
N LEU A 220 4.74 -5.15 -8.05
CA LEU A 220 4.30 -5.91 -9.24
C LEU A 220 3.07 -5.28 -9.90
N GLY A 221 2.22 -4.65 -9.09
CA GLY A 221 0.98 -4.05 -9.55
C GLY A 221 0.02 -3.75 -8.41
N VAL A 222 -1.14 -3.28 -8.79
CA VAL A 222 -2.23 -2.94 -7.88
C VAL A 222 -3.52 -3.66 -8.26
N ALA A 223 -4.40 -3.85 -7.28
CA ALA A 223 -5.74 -4.32 -7.52
C ALA A 223 -6.74 -3.57 -6.64
N VAL A 224 -7.99 -3.53 -7.07
CA VAL A 224 -9.11 -3.12 -6.25
C VAL A 224 -10.03 -4.30 -6.01
N MET A 225 -10.69 -4.32 -4.84
CA MET A 225 -11.57 -5.42 -4.47
C MET A 225 -12.66 -4.94 -3.51
N THR A 226 -13.87 -5.41 -3.76
CA THR A 226 -15.02 -5.35 -2.87
C THR A 226 -15.46 -6.78 -2.63
N ASP A 227 -15.52 -7.23 -1.40
CA ASP A 227 -15.81 -8.63 -1.07
C ASP A 227 -16.86 -8.78 0.04
N THR A 228 -17.64 -9.85 -0.05
CA THR A 228 -18.78 -10.14 0.83
C THR A 228 -19.01 -11.64 1.03
N ASP A 229 -18.06 -12.47 0.61
CA ASP A 229 -18.20 -13.91 0.58
C ASP A 229 -18.09 -14.59 1.96
N ASN A 230 -17.49 -13.91 2.93
CA ASN A 230 -17.39 -14.41 4.29
C ASN A 230 -18.65 -14.13 5.13
N THR A 231 -19.36 -13.04 4.84
CA THR A 231 -20.56 -12.62 5.56
C THR A 231 -21.85 -12.92 4.83
N ASN A 232 -21.78 -13.41 3.58
CA ASN A 232 -22.90 -13.59 2.64
C ASN A 232 -23.72 -12.29 2.48
N ALA A 233 -23.03 -11.16 2.50
CA ALA A 233 -23.64 -9.82 2.43
C ALA A 233 -23.69 -9.31 0.98
N LYS A 234 -24.16 -8.04 0.86
CA LYS A 234 -24.04 -7.25 -0.37
C LYS A 234 -23.23 -6.01 -0.08
N ALA A 235 -22.38 -5.61 -1.00
CA ALA A 235 -21.63 -4.38 -0.92
C ALA A 235 -21.42 -3.76 -2.30
N GLU A 236 -21.20 -2.45 -2.28
CA GLU A 236 -20.80 -1.68 -3.44
C GLU A 236 -19.60 -0.80 -3.07
N GLY A 237 -18.60 -0.77 -3.95
CA GLY A 237 -17.44 0.09 -3.85
C GLY A 237 -17.24 0.86 -5.16
N HIS A 238 -16.94 2.16 -5.07
CA HIS A 238 -16.57 2.99 -6.23
C HIS A 238 -15.10 3.36 -6.11
N TYR A 239 -14.34 3.08 -7.13
CA TYR A 239 -12.89 3.35 -7.16
C TYR A 239 -12.59 4.43 -8.19
N GLY A 240 -11.97 5.51 -7.75
CA GLY A 240 -11.44 6.57 -8.61
C GLY A 240 -10.08 6.19 -9.20
N PRO A 241 -9.48 7.07 -10.01
CA PRO A 241 -8.17 6.84 -10.61
C PRO A 241 -7.11 6.51 -9.58
N VAL A 242 -6.16 5.67 -9.99
CA VAL A 242 -4.98 5.29 -9.20
C VAL A 242 -3.73 5.87 -9.85
N ARG A 243 -2.80 6.38 -9.04
CA ARG A 243 -1.58 7.03 -9.50
C ARG A 243 -0.39 6.67 -8.62
N LEU A 244 0.76 6.43 -9.25
CA LEU A 244 2.06 6.43 -8.57
C LEU A 244 2.63 7.85 -8.60
N ALA A 245 2.96 8.38 -7.44
CA ALA A 245 3.38 9.77 -7.29
C ALA A 245 4.78 9.89 -6.68
N CYS A 246 5.37 11.04 -6.94
CA CYS A 246 6.69 11.42 -6.45
C CYS A 246 6.61 12.13 -5.10
N PRO A 247 7.72 12.23 -4.34
CA PRO A 247 7.82 13.16 -3.23
C PRO A 247 7.43 14.58 -3.69
N ALA A 248 6.87 15.36 -2.77
CA ALA A 248 6.71 16.78 -3.04
C ALA A 248 8.10 17.39 -3.32
N PRO A 249 8.21 18.35 -4.27
CA PRO A 249 9.45 19.08 -4.43
C PRO A 249 9.90 19.63 -3.07
N ALA A 250 11.18 19.48 -2.73
CA ALA A 250 11.72 20.14 -1.56
C ALA A 250 11.43 21.63 -1.71
N GLY A 251 10.65 22.19 -0.77
CA GLY A 251 10.32 23.61 -0.79
C GLY A 251 11.60 24.46 -0.87
N LYS A 252 11.58 25.43 -1.78
CA LYS A 252 12.63 26.45 -1.88
C LYS A 252 12.55 27.39 -0.69
#